data_83a25af5805dcf0e97c83bdffd962a0b
#
_entry.id   83a25af5805dcf0e97c83bdffd962a0b
#
_cell.length_a   1.000
_cell.length_b   1.000
_cell.length_c   1.000
_cell.angle_alpha   90.00
_cell.angle_beta   90.00
_cell.angle_gamma   90.00
#
_symmetry.space_group_name_H-M   'P 1'
#
loop_
_entity.id
_entity.type
_entity.pdbx_description
1 polymer ?
#
loop_
_entity_poly.entity_id
_entity_poly.type
_entity_poly.pdbx_seq_one_letter_code
_entity_poly.pdbx_strand_id
1 'polypeptide(L)'
;FTFKFFDPSSPNLYNQNLKNTLYFNSYQQDAMAYEGKTFDIAGFDEPPPYKLWTATKRGLMARDGIAFFTMTPLIEPWVDSELCDREGEDPSIHVRRVEIWENCTDNGGHLRRDQIESFLRTVPPEERLARERGIFAHLAGVAYPEMGEANMVDDFRIPWEWTRYEAIDPHGSRPSCVVFCAANREGRRFYYDQLVVDGGPRELVQAIKSKRADHGGSDPYWTVIDRKAAEEPSVVGGTRTSWKRELERAGLRNMKLSDSSPGSVGIGVRIVKKGLEPEYDAFEKRDIPSIMFFRGACGKIEVGRQGEKYGLIHQMRRVQWDDSVRYSIYEKSRADRLKEVNRDHPDCLRYIEERLARQGRAYVESTDRFRRDIRDSKQRDHRRGIVQSTGY
;
A
#
# COMPACT_ATOMS: atom_id res chain seq x y z
N PHE A 1 -20.35 36.01 4.50
CA PHE A 1 -20.42 36.84 5.70
C PHE A 1 -19.02 37.21 6.13
N THR A 2 -18.84 38.47 6.59
CA THR A 2 -17.53 38.92 7.10
C THR A 2 -17.75 39.40 8.54
N PHE A 3 -16.99 38.82 9.46
CA PHE A 3 -16.94 39.26 10.83
C PHE A 3 -15.62 39.99 11.09
N LYS A 4 -15.72 41.12 11.78
CA LYS A 4 -14.59 41.95 12.14
C LYS A 4 -14.47 41.96 13.66
N PHE A 5 -13.31 41.55 14.17
CA PHE A 5 -13.02 41.51 15.58
C PHE A 5 -12.20 42.73 15.97
N PHE A 6 -12.61 43.40 17.06
CA PHE A 6 -11.93 44.56 17.61
C PHE A 6 -11.06 44.11 18.80
N ASP A 7 -9.94 44.79 18.97
CA ASP A 7 -9.09 44.60 20.13
C ASP A 7 -9.82 45.17 21.37
N PRO A 8 -10.22 44.34 22.34
CA PRO A 8 -10.90 44.82 23.53
C PRO A 8 -9.99 45.68 24.44
N SER A 9 -8.69 45.68 24.24
CA SER A 9 -7.74 46.54 24.96
C SER A 9 -7.57 47.93 24.38
N SER A 10 -8.19 48.21 23.22
CA SER A 10 -8.15 49.54 22.61
C SER A 10 -9.14 50.50 23.28
N PRO A 11 -8.69 51.58 23.90
CA PRO A 11 -9.57 52.50 24.60
C PRO A 11 -10.47 53.32 23.69
N ASN A 12 -10.36 53.19 22.39
CA ASN A 12 -11.14 53.95 21.40
C ASN A 12 -11.97 53.00 20.52
N LEU A 13 -13.21 52.77 20.86
CA LEU A 13 -14.19 52.04 20.08
C LEU A 13 -14.41 52.59 18.65
N TYR A 14 -13.97 53.76 18.39
CA TYR A 14 -14.05 54.42 17.04
C TYR A 14 -12.76 54.39 16.26
N ASN A 15 -11.64 53.98 16.84
CA ASN A 15 -10.38 53.83 16.10
C ASN A 15 -10.34 52.43 15.49
N GLN A 16 -10.75 52.33 14.22
CA GLN A 16 -10.98 51.11 13.47
C GLN A 16 -9.65 50.36 13.09
N ASN A 17 -8.73 50.23 14.00
CA ASN A 17 -7.61 49.31 13.83
C ASN A 17 -8.15 47.89 13.98
N LEU A 18 -8.74 47.38 12.91
CA LEU A 18 -9.16 46.00 12.75
C LEU A 18 -7.92 45.12 12.86
N LYS A 19 -7.76 44.39 13.94
CA LYS A 19 -6.62 43.47 14.09
C LYS A 19 -6.86 42.15 13.37
N ASN A 20 -8.11 41.67 13.33
CA ASN A 20 -8.45 40.40 12.73
C ASN A 20 -9.73 40.49 11.90
N THR A 21 -9.76 39.81 10.77
CA THR A 21 -10.96 39.70 9.92
C THR A 21 -11.21 38.22 9.68
N LEU A 22 -12.44 37.77 9.94
CA LEU A 22 -12.90 36.41 9.64
C LEU A 22 -13.87 36.48 8.45
N TYR A 23 -13.57 35.69 7.43
CA TYR A 23 -14.42 35.55 6.25
C TYR A 23 -15.11 34.18 6.29
N PHE A 24 -16.44 34.16 6.15
CA PHE A 24 -17.20 32.95 5.89
C PHE A 24 -17.57 32.93 4.41
N ASN A 25 -17.16 31.87 3.74
CA ASN A 25 -17.40 31.70 2.31
C ASN A 25 -18.07 30.33 2.06
N SER A 26 -18.86 30.24 1.01
CA SER A 26 -19.50 28.99 0.58
C SER A 26 -18.72 28.41 -0.61
N TYR A 27 -18.63 27.09 -0.72
CA TYR A 27 -18.01 26.40 -1.87
C TYR A 27 -18.77 26.59 -3.19
N GLN A 28 -19.96 27.17 -3.16
CA GLN A 28 -20.72 27.54 -4.36
C GLN A 28 -20.24 28.85 -4.99
N GLN A 29 -19.38 29.59 -4.29
CA GLN A 29 -18.80 30.83 -4.85
C GLN A 29 -17.75 30.51 -5.90
N ASP A 30 -17.63 31.41 -6.90
CA ASP A 30 -16.58 31.32 -7.91
C ASP A 30 -15.19 31.33 -7.22
N ALA A 31 -14.30 30.47 -7.69
CA ALA A 31 -12.91 30.42 -7.21
C ALA A 31 -12.19 31.77 -7.35
N MET A 32 -12.57 32.61 -8.33
CA MET A 32 -12.08 33.98 -8.49
C MET A 32 -12.37 34.86 -7.26
N ALA A 33 -13.42 34.57 -6.50
CA ALA A 33 -13.74 35.31 -5.26
C ALA A 33 -12.68 35.10 -4.15
N TYR A 34 -11.87 34.05 -4.25
CA TYR A 34 -10.77 33.73 -3.36
C TYR A 34 -9.42 34.22 -3.88
N GLU A 35 -9.30 34.47 -5.19
CA GLU A 35 -8.08 35.00 -5.76
C GLU A 35 -7.83 36.45 -5.32
N GLY A 36 -6.58 36.80 -5.09
CA GLY A 36 -6.17 38.13 -4.62
C GLY A 36 -6.35 38.38 -3.11
N LYS A 37 -6.90 37.43 -2.34
CA LYS A 37 -6.92 37.51 -0.89
C LYS A 37 -5.70 36.86 -0.30
N THR A 38 -5.24 37.36 0.85
CA THR A 38 -4.18 36.73 1.65
C THR A 38 -4.77 36.28 2.98
N PHE A 39 -4.38 35.08 3.43
CA PHE A 39 -4.87 34.44 4.63
C PHE A 39 -3.73 34.03 5.54
N ASP A 40 -3.91 34.24 6.84
CA ASP A 40 -3.04 33.67 7.88
C ASP A 40 -3.50 32.24 8.22
N ILE A 41 -4.81 32.00 8.19
CA ILE A 41 -5.42 30.71 8.48
C ILE A 41 -6.62 30.47 7.55
N ALA A 42 -6.75 29.28 6.99
CA ALA A 42 -7.94 28.83 6.26
C ALA A 42 -8.45 27.53 6.84
N GLY A 43 -9.70 27.53 7.36
CA GLY A 43 -10.41 26.34 7.82
C GLY A 43 -11.43 25.89 6.78
N PHE A 44 -11.46 24.60 6.51
CA PHE A 44 -12.42 23.98 5.59
C PHE A 44 -13.26 22.97 6.37
N ASP A 45 -14.58 23.25 6.39
CA ASP A 45 -15.56 22.30 6.87
C ASP A 45 -16.06 21.51 5.67
N GLU A 46 -15.72 20.24 5.63
CA GLU A 46 -15.72 19.34 4.47
C GLU A 46 -14.73 19.76 3.36
N PRO A 47 -14.31 18.84 2.48
CA PRO A 47 -13.28 19.15 1.48
C PRO A 47 -13.82 20.10 0.40
N PRO A 48 -13.11 21.19 0.08
CA PRO A 48 -13.49 22.08 -0.99
C PRO A 48 -13.20 21.48 -2.36
N PRO A 49 -13.85 21.94 -3.44
CA PRO A 49 -13.42 21.64 -4.80
C PRO A 49 -11.96 22.02 -5.02
N TYR A 50 -11.20 21.18 -5.74
CA TYR A 50 -9.75 21.36 -5.94
C TYR A 50 -9.35 22.75 -6.45
N LYS A 51 -10.16 23.35 -7.35
CA LYS A 51 -9.91 24.72 -7.87
C LYS A 51 -9.93 25.77 -6.75
N LEU A 52 -10.84 25.60 -5.79
CA LEU A 52 -10.97 26.53 -4.66
C LEU A 52 -9.82 26.36 -3.68
N TRP A 53 -9.39 25.12 -3.44
CA TRP A 53 -8.18 24.83 -2.67
C TRP A 53 -6.95 25.51 -3.29
N THR A 54 -6.75 25.38 -4.61
CA THR A 54 -5.62 25.97 -5.32
C THR A 54 -5.61 27.50 -5.20
N ALA A 55 -6.77 28.15 -5.31
CA ALA A 55 -6.89 29.60 -5.13
C ALA A 55 -6.57 30.02 -3.69
N THR A 56 -7.08 29.30 -2.69
CA THR A 56 -6.82 29.58 -1.26
C THR A 56 -5.35 29.35 -0.91
N LYS A 57 -4.73 28.29 -1.43
CA LYS A 57 -3.32 27.98 -1.21
C LYS A 57 -2.38 29.11 -1.63
N ARG A 58 -2.68 29.79 -2.74
CA ARG A 58 -1.92 30.99 -3.16
C ARG A 58 -2.01 32.13 -2.13
N GLY A 59 -3.20 32.32 -1.54
CA GLY A 59 -3.41 33.31 -0.50
C GLY A 59 -2.67 33.01 0.80
N LEU A 60 -2.57 31.72 1.16
CA LEU A 60 -1.81 31.26 2.33
C LEU A 60 -0.29 31.43 2.11
N MET A 61 0.22 31.10 0.93
CA MET A 61 1.64 31.25 0.60
C MET A 61 2.18 32.67 0.85
N ALA A 62 1.36 33.68 0.61
CA ALA A 62 1.79 35.08 0.76
C ALA A 62 2.08 35.48 2.22
N ARG A 63 1.63 34.67 3.18
CA ARG A 63 1.76 34.94 4.63
C ARG A 63 2.30 33.76 5.43
N ASP A 64 2.82 32.73 4.77
CA ASP A 64 3.19 31.47 5.43
C ASP A 64 2.05 30.90 6.28
N GLY A 65 0.83 30.99 5.76
CA GLY A 65 -0.41 30.69 6.45
C GLY A 65 -0.69 29.18 6.54
N ILE A 66 -1.58 28.80 7.47
CA ILE A 66 -1.94 27.42 7.76
C ILE A 66 -3.32 27.08 7.19
N ALA A 67 -3.48 25.88 6.65
CA ALA A 67 -4.79 25.32 6.33
C ALA A 67 -5.11 24.13 7.24
N PHE A 68 -6.37 23.98 7.62
CA PHE A 68 -6.87 22.77 8.24
C PHE A 68 -8.22 22.34 7.65
N PHE A 69 -8.45 21.03 7.64
CA PHE A 69 -9.66 20.41 7.12
C PHE A 69 -10.32 19.60 8.22
N THR A 70 -11.62 19.78 8.40
CA THR A 70 -12.49 18.91 9.20
C THR A 70 -13.48 18.26 8.26
N MET A 71 -13.40 16.93 8.08
CA MET A 71 -14.17 16.31 7.01
C MET A 71 -14.58 14.86 7.31
N THR A 72 -15.68 14.46 6.69
CA THR A 72 -15.98 13.06 6.42
C THR A 72 -15.50 12.76 4.99
N PRO A 73 -14.58 11.81 4.77
CA PRO A 73 -13.94 11.64 3.48
C PRO A 73 -14.84 10.93 2.44
N LEU A 74 -15.97 11.56 2.09
CA LEU A 74 -16.97 11.04 1.15
C LEU A 74 -16.73 11.49 -0.28
N ILE A 75 -16.27 12.71 -0.44
CA ILE A 75 -16.08 13.39 -1.73
C ILE A 75 -14.68 13.96 -1.84
N GLU A 76 -14.34 14.50 -3.02
CA GLU A 76 -13.07 15.19 -3.28
C GLU A 76 -11.83 14.31 -3.07
N PRO A 77 -11.61 13.29 -3.94
CA PRO A 77 -10.49 12.35 -3.84
C PRO A 77 -9.10 13.00 -3.85
N TRP A 78 -8.99 14.23 -4.33
CA TRP A 78 -7.74 14.96 -4.39
C TRP A 78 -7.10 15.18 -3.01
N VAL A 79 -7.91 15.24 -1.93
CA VAL A 79 -7.40 15.39 -0.56
C VAL A 79 -6.55 14.17 -0.17
N ASP A 80 -7.02 12.98 -0.54
CA ASP A 80 -6.24 11.75 -0.31
C ASP A 80 -4.92 11.77 -1.08
N SER A 81 -4.98 12.09 -2.38
CA SER A 81 -3.80 12.02 -3.27
C SER A 81 -2.81 13.18 -3.10
N GLU A 82 -3.27 14.38 -2.76
CA GLU A 82 -2.43 15.58 -2.67
C GLU A 82 -1.94 15.88 -1.24
N LEU A 83 -2.66 15.39 -0.23
CA LEU A 83 -2.34 15.66 1.17
C LEU A 83 -2.03 14.37 1.92
N CYS A 84 -2.99 13.42 2.01
CA CYS A 84 -2.81 12.25 2.86
C CYS A 84 -1.68 11.32 2.41
N ASP A 85 -1.47 11.15 1.10
CA ASP A 85 -0.37 10.35 0.56
C ASP A 85 1.01 10.96 0.81
N ARG A 86 1.05 12.27 1.06
CA ARG A 86 2.30 12.99 1.30
C ARG A 86 2.64 13.13 2.77
N GLU A 87 1.78 12.68 3.67
CA GLU A 87 2.10 12.61 5.09
C GLU A 87 3.32 11.70 5.31
N GLY A 88 4.29 12.20 6.07
CA GLY A 88 5.58 11.51 6.29
C GLY A 88 6.67 11.84 5.27
N GLU A 89 6.30 12.30 4.06
CA GLU A 89 7.25 12.84 3.08
C GLU A 89 7.40 14.35 3.22
N ASP A 90 6.31 15.04 3.49
CA ASP A 90 6.24 16.49 3.66
C ASP A 90 5.96 16.83 5.13
N PRO A 91 6.94 17.33 5.89
CA PRO A 91 6.77 17.62 7.32
C PRO A 91 5.79 18.75 7.60
N SER A 92 5.32 19.47 6.59
CA SER A 92 4.28 20.50 6.71
C SER A 92 2.86 19.91 6.70
N ILE A 93 2.70 18.62 6.39
CA ILE A 93 1.41 17.94 6.32
C ILE A 93 1.26 17.01 7.53
N HIS A 94 0.14 17.18 8.25
CA HIS A 94 -0.24 16.32 9.35
C HIS A 94 -1.67 15.82 9.16
N VAL A 95 -1.88 14.50 9.24
CA VAL A 95 -3.17 13.84 9.07
C VAL A 95 -3.57 13.13 10.36
N ARG A 96 -4.72 13.47 10.92
CA ARG A 96 -5.33 12.74 12.02
C ARG A 96 -6.60 12.04 11.51
N ARG A 97 -6.58 10.73 11.50
CA ARG A 97 -7.78 9.91 11.29
C ARG A 97 -8.42 9.60 12.64
N VAL A 98 -9.72 9.68 12.68
CA VAL A 98 -10.52 9.42 13.90
C VAL A 98 -11.61 8.43 13.54
N GLU A 99 -11.70 7.33 14.27
CA GLU A 99 -12.80 6.38 14.16
C GLU A 99 -13.96 6.84 15.06
N ILE A 100 -15.21 6.62 14.62
CA ILE A 100 -16.39 6.99 15.41
C ILE A 100 -16.36 6.34 16.81
N TRP A 101 -15.71 5.17 16.92
CA TRP A 101 -15.56 4.44 18.17
C TRP A 101 -14.64 5.14 19.19
N GLU A 102 -13.72 6.00 18.73
CA GLU A 102 -12.92 6.83 19.63
C GLU A 102 -13.82 7.82 20.44
N ASN A 103 -14.96 8.20 19.87
CA ASN A 103 -15.95 9.05 20.56
C ASN A 103 -17.00 8.24 21.36
N CYS A 104 -16.81 6.92 21.50
CA CYS A 104 -17.67 6.11 22.36
C CYS A 104 -17.42 6.38 23.84
N THR A 105 -18.48 6.37 24.66
CA THR A 105 -18.38 6.50 26.14
C THR A 105 -17.44 5.44 26.73
N ASP A 106 -17.36 4.26 26.15
CA ASP A 106 -16.44 3.20 26.57
C ASP A 106 -14.96 3.59 26.43
N ASN A 107 -14.68 4.55 25.55
CA ASN A 107 -13.33 5.09 25.28
C ASN A 107 -13.15 6.53 25.76
N GLY A 108 -14.05 7.00 26.64
CA GLY A 108 -14.00 8.36 27.19
C GLY A 108 -14.62 9.44 26.30
N GLY A 109 -15.31 9.05 25.24
CA GLY A 109 -16.05 9.96 24.35
C GLY A 109 -17.45 10.28 24.85
N HIS A 110 -18.31 10.80 23.97
CA HIS A 110 -19.63 11.31 24.31
C HIS A 110 -20.80 10.48 23.75
N LEU A 111 -20.54 9.59 22.79
CA LEU A 111 -21.55 8.77 22.13
C LEU A 111 -21.70 7.42 22.83
N ARG A 112 -22.94 7.02 23.15
CA ARG A 112 -23.15 5.66 23.64
C ARG A 112 -23.01 4.64 22.53
N ARG A 113 -22.58 3.44 22.87
CA ARG A 113 -22.40 2.31 21.95
C ARG A 113 -23.64 2.04 21.10
N ASP A 114 -24.81 2.00 21.73
CA ASP A 114 -26.08 1.73 21.04
C ASP A 114 -26.44 2.82 20.01
N GLN A 115 -26.05 4.07 20.26
CA GLN A 115 -26.24 5.17 19.30
C GLN A 115 -25.33 5.00 18.09
N ILE A 116 -24.05 4.66 18.29
CA ILE A 116 -23.10 4.39 17.21
C ILE A 116 -23.58 3.21 16.35
N GLU A 117 -23.95 2.09 16.98
CA GLU A 117 -24.45 0.91 16.26
C GLU A 117 -25.74 1.22 15.49
N SER A 118 -26.65 1.98 16.08
CA SER A 118 -27.88 2.40 15.41
C SER A 118 -27.59 3.29 14.20
N PHE A 119 -26.68 4.24 14.33
CA PHE A 119 -26.25 5.11 13.24
C PHE A 119 -25.61 4.26 12.11
N LEU A 120 -24.66 3.41 12.42
CA LEU A 120 -23.93 2.59 11.42
C LEU A 120 -24.85 1.61 10.67
N ARG A 121 -25.98 1.18 11.26
CA ARG A 121 -27.01 0.39 10.56
C ARG A 121 -27.72 1.18 9.47
N THR A 122 -27.81 2.49 9.58
CA THR A 122 -28.47 3.35 8.61
C THR A 122 -27.56 3.87 7.52
N VAL A 123 -26.24 3.76 7.73
CA VAL A 123 -25.22 4.22 6.77
C VAL A 123 -25.18 3.30 5.56
N PRO A 124 -25.22 3.84 4.31
CA PRO A 124 -25.04 3.08 3.09
C PRO A 124 -23.69 2.32 3.10
N PRO A 125 -23.65 1.09 2.58
CA PRO A 125 -22.43 0.28 2.59
C PRO A 125 -21.19 0.99 1.98
N GLU A 126 -21.41 1.77 0.91
CA GLU A 126 -20.37 2.54 0.23
C GLU A 126 -19.80 3.70 1.05
N GLU A 127 -20.56 4.23 2.00
CA GLU A 127 -20.12 5.32 2.88
C GLU A 127 -19.58 4.82 4.24
N ARG A 128 -19.76 3.54 4.53
CA ARG A 128 -19.48 2.99 5.86
C ARG A 128 -18.04 3.19 6.30
N LEU A 129 -17.08 2.92 5.41
CA LEU A 129 -15.65 3.12 5.72
C LEU A 129 -15.33 4.57 6.06
N ALA A 130 -15.93 5.52 5.35
CA ALA A 130 -15.69 6.93 5.58
C ALA A 130 -16.30 7.38 6.94
N ARG A 131 -17.54 6.97 7.22
CA ARG A 131 -18.25 7.40 8.45
C ARG A 131 -17.83 6.66 9.70
N GLU A 132 -17.42 5.40 9.58
CA GLU A 132 -16.97 4.59 10.71
C GLU A 132 -15.50 4.81 11.04
N ARG A 133 -14.63 4.88 10.00
CA ARG A 133 -13.16 4.83 10.15
C ARG A 133 -12.40 6.02 9.56
N GLY A 134 -13.09 7.01 9.01
CA GLY A 134 -12.43 8.15 8.38
C GLY A 134 -11.61 7.77 7.13
N ILE A 135 -11.99 6.69 6.43
CA ILE A 135 -11.36 6.23 5.19
C ILE A 135 -12.16 6.74 4.00
N PHE A 136 -11.49 7.29 2.99
CA PHE A 136 -12.16 7.89 1.84
C PHE A 136 -13.18 6.96 1.15
N ALA A 137 -14.38 7.47 0.89
CA ALA A 137 -15.47 6.71 0.27
C ALA A 137 -15.16 6.28 -1.18
N HIS A 138 -14.32 7.01 -1.92
CA HIS A 138 -13.88 6.58 -3.26
C HIS A 138 -13.05 5.29 -3.20
N LEU A 139 -12.59 4.90 -2.01
CA LEU A 139 -11.99 3.60 -1.74
C LEU A 139 -13.04 2.53 -1.40
N ALA A 140 -14.34 2.85 -1.43
CA ALA A 140 -15.39 1.83 -1.37
C ALA A 140 -15.23 0.85 -2.54
N GLY A 141 -15.30 -0.46 -2.24
CA GLY A 141 -15.01 -1.51 -3.22
C GLY A 141 -13.53 -1.83 -3.40
N VAL A 142 -12.63 -1.31 -2.52
CA VAL A 142 -11.25 -1.78 -2.48
C VAL A 142 -11.20 -3.28 -2.22
N ALA A 143 -10.18 -3.91 -2.81
CA ALA A 143 -10.01 -5.34 -2.69
C ALA A 143 -9.54 -5.77 -1.29
N TYR A 144 -8.82 -4.90 -0.57
CA TYR A 144 -8.18 -5.21 0.72
C TYR A 144 -8.50 -4.19 1.82
N PRO A 145 -9.77 -4.07 2.22
CA PRO A 145 -10.17 -3.14 3.30
C PRO A 145 -9.62 -3.54 4.68
N GLU A 146 -9.16 -4.78 4.81
CA GLU A 146 -8.56 -5.32 6.04
C GLU A 146 -7.16 -4.76 6.31
N MET A 147 -6.50 -4.21 5.28
CA MET A 147 -5.15 -3.65 5.42
C MET A 147 -5.16 -2.40 6.30
N GLY A 148 -4.47 -2.46 7.41
CA GLY A 148 -4.43 -1.39 8.41
C GLY A 148 -3.05 -1.21 9.04
N GLU A 149 -3.01 -0.41 10.10
CA GLU A 149 -1.78 -0.11 10.83
C GLU A 149 -1.16 -1.37 11.48
N ALA A 150 -1.99 -2.35 11.85
CA ALA A 150 -1.54 -3.63 12.40
C ALA A 150 -0.65 -4.43 11.42
N ASN A 151 -0.75 -4.14 10.11
CA ASN A 151 0.07 -4.78 9.08
C ASN A 151 1.42 -4.06 8.86
N MET A 152 1.66 -2.91 9.50
CA MET A 152 2.86 -2.11 9.30
C MET A 152 3.92 -2.41 10.36
N VAL A 153 5.14 -2.58 9.92
CA VAL A 153 6.32 -2.72 10.79
C VAL A 153 7.42 -1.80 10.34
N ASP A 154 8.24 -1.35 11.30
CA ASP A 154 9.45 -0.61 10.96
C ASP A 154 10.42 -1.51 10.20
N ASP A 155 11.20 -0.92 9.31
CA ASP A 155 12.16 -1.64 8.49
C ASP A 155 13.26 -2.24 9.37
N PHE A 156 13.56 -3.51 9.16
CA PHE A 156 14.66 -4.20 9.85
C PHE A 156 15.44 -5.09 8.87
N ARG A 157 16.62 -5.51 9.27
CA ARG A 157 17.43 -6.41 8.46
C ARG A 157 16.81 -7.80 8.46
N ILE A 158 16.42 -8.31 7.27
CA ILE A 158 15.86 -9.66 7.12
C ILE A 158 16.89 -10.72 7.56
N PRO A 159 16.57 -11.57 8.55
CA PRO A 159 17.42 -12.66 8.96
C PRO A 159 17.77 -13.59 7.79
N TRP A 160 19.00 -14.07 7.76
CA TRP A 160 19.49 -14.89 6.67
C TRP A 160 18.81 -16.26 6.56
N GLU A 161 18.30 -16.76 7.67
CA GLU A 161 17.57 -18.03 7.76
C GLU A 161 16.12 -17.96 7.27
N TRP A 162 15.58 -16.79 7.04
CA TRP A 162 14.22 -16.63 6.52
C TRP A 162 14.16 -16.97 5.04
N THR A 163 13.13 -17.70 4.64
CA THR A 163 12.92 -18.05 3.25
C THR A 163 12.43 -16.86 2.46
N ARG A 164 13.11 -16.52 1.36
CA ARG A 164 12.80 -15.37 0.52
C ARG A 164 12.04 -15.77 -0.72
N TYR A 165 11.11 -14.93 -1.11
CA TYR A 165 10.24 -15.07 -2.27
C TYR A 165 10.18 -13.75 -3.04
N GLU A 166 9.91 -13.84 -4.33
CA GLU A 166 9.77 -12.67 -5.19
C GLU A 166 8.63 -12.89 -6.18
N ALA A 167 8.00 -11.79 -6.58
CA ALA A 167 7.08 -11.78 -7.71
C ALA A 167 7.39 -10.64 -8.66
N ILE A 168 7.17 -10.88 -9.95
CA ILE A 168 7.40 -9.94 -11.03
C ILE A 168 6.14 -9.82 -11.87
N ASP A 169 5.70 -8.59 -12.07
CA ASP A 169 4.70 -8.22 -13.08
C ASP A 169 5.38 -7.40 -14.17
N PRO A 170 5.86 -8.06 -15.26
CA PRO A 170 6.65 -7.41 -16.27
C PRO A 170 5.77 -6.75 -17.33
N HIS A 171 6.15 -5.56 -17.77
CA HIS A 171 5.44 -4.83 -18.81
C HIS A 171 6.38 -4.32 -19.91
N GLY A 172 5.85 -4.26 -21.15
CA GLY A 172 6.60 -3.73 -22.30
C GLY A 172 6.40 -2.25 -22.56
N SER A 173 5.29 -1.68 -22.08
CA SER A 173 4.88 -0.30 -22.36
C SER A 173 4.77 0.61 -21.12
N ARG A 174 4.84 0.03 -19.96
CA ARG A 174 4.82 0.72 -18.65
C ARG A 174 5.88 0.08 -17.75
N PRO A 175 6.24 0.69 -16.62
CA PRO A 175 7.22 0.10 -15.70
C PRO A 175 6.84 -1.30 -15.24
N SER A 176 7.82 -2.18 -15.13
CA SER A 176 7.68 -3.51 -14.50
C SER A 176 7.74 -3.37 -12.99
N CYS A 177 6.90 -4.10 -12.27
CA CYS A 177 6.86 -4.11 -10.82
C CYS A 177 7.42 -5.41 -10.23
N VAL A 178 8.15 -5.29 -9.12
CA VAL A 178 8.68 -6.42 -8.36
C VAL A 178 8.40 -6.25 -6.88
N VAL A 179 8.02 -7.33 -6.22
CA VAL A 179 7.79 -7.36 -4.78
C VAL A 179 8.65 -8.43 -4.14
N PHE A 180 9.27 -8.08 -3.01
CA PHE A 180 10.14 -8.94 -2.23
C PHE A 180 9.48 -9.33 -0.92
N CYS A 181 9.45 -10.62 -0.64
CA CYS A 181 8.83 -11.19 0.56
C CYS A 181 9.79 -12.14 1.27
N ALA A 182 9.75 -12.16 2.59
CA ALA A 182 10.44 -13.15 3.41
C ALA A 182 9.48 -13.77 4.42
N ALA A 183 9.54 -15.08 4.60
CA ALA A 183 8.75 -15.79 5.60
C ALA A 183 9.62 -16.23 6.77
N ASN A 184 9.14 -15.93 7.98
CA ASN A 184 9.78 -16.40 9.21
C ASN A 184 9.35 -17.84 9.58
N ARG A 185 9.84 -18.33 10.71
CA ARG A 185 9.57 -19.71 11.18
C ARG A 185 8.11 -19.97 11.56
N GLU A 186 7.43 -18.95 12.00
CA GLU A 186 6.02 -18.97 12.38
C GLU A 186 5.09 -18.87 11.16
N GLY A 187 5.66 -18.68 9.95
CA GLY A 187 4.90 -18.55 8.70
C GLY A 187 4.36 -17.14 8.46
N ARG A 188 4.81 -16.14 9.22
CA ARG A 188 4.51 -14.73 8.92
C ARG A 188 5.31 -14.28 7.73
N ARG A 189 4.68 -13.52 6.83
CA ARG A 189 5.25 -12.99 5.60
C ARG A 189 5.51 -11.51 5.78
N PHE A 190 6.75 -11.12 5.55
CA PHE A 190 7.22 -9.74 5.60
C PHE A 190 7.52 -9.30 4.18
N TYR A 191 6.72 -8.39 3.67
CA TYR A 191 6.99 -7.70 2.42
C TYR A 191 7.96 -6.58 2.72
N TYR A 192 9.24 -6.80 2.37
CA TYR A 192 10.34 -5.99 2.89
C TYR A 192 10.92 -5.01 1.87
N ASP A 193 10.59 -5.15 0.59
CA ASP A 193 11.02 -4.18 -0.43
C ASP A 193 10.20 -4.34 -1.72
N GLN A 194 10.35 -3.38 -2.61
CA GLN A 194 9.70 -3.30 -3.91
C GLN A 194 10.62 -2.66 -4.94
N LEU A 195 10.31 -2.85 -6.23
CA LEU A 195 10.97 -2.16 -7.34
C LEU A 195 9.94 -1.75 -8.39
N VAL A 196 10.21 -0.63 -9.01
CA VAL A 196 9.57 -0.15 -10.23
C VAL A 196 10.66 0.10 -11.25
N VAL A 197 10.64 -0.62 -12.37
CA VAL A 197 11.70 -0.56 -13.36
C VAL A 197 11.14 -0.22 -14.73
N ASP A 198 11.49 0.94 -15.22
CA ASP A 198 11.17 1.37 -16.57
C ASP A 198 12.33 0.96 -17.51
N GLY A 199 12.24 -0.23 -18.06
CA GLY A 199 13.30 -0.80 -18.87
C GLY A 199 12.99 -2.20 -19.38
N GLY A 200 13.96 -2.77 -20.10
CA GLY A 200 13.87 -4.12 -20.62
C GLY A 200 14.27 -5.22 -19.61
N PRO A 201 14.29 -6.47 -20.06
CA PRO A 201 14.59 -7.60 -19.18
C PRO A 201 15.98 -7.54 -18.52
N ARG A 202 16.97 -6.95 -19.18
CA ARG A 202 18.34 -6.84 -18.64
C ARG A 202 18.39 -5.84 -17.50
N GLU A 203 17.80 -4.67 -17.69
CA GLU A 203 17.70 -3.61 -16.68
C GLU A 203 16.91 -4.11 -15.47
N LEU A 204 15.81 -4.81 -15.70
CA LEU A 204 14.99 -5.40 -14.65
C LEU A 204 15.79 -6.43 -13.82
N VAL A 205 16.52 -7.34 -14.47
CA VAL A 205 17.33 -8.34 -13.77
C VAL A 205 18.48 -7.69 -13.00
N GLN A 206 19.10 -6.66 -13.57
CA GLN A 206 20.17 -5.92 -12.89
C GLN A 206 19.63 -5.22 -11.62
N ALA A 207 18.48 -4.56 -11.72
CA ALA A 207 17.83 -3.92 -10.58
C ALA A 207 17.46 -4.93 -9.47
N ILE A 208 16.88 -6.10 -9.85
CA ILE A 208 16.58 -7.18 -8.92
C ILE A 208 17.84 -7.68 -8.22
N LYS A 209 18.93 -7.92 -8.95
CA LYS A 209 20.18 -8.39 -8.36
C LYS A 209 20.82 -7.36 -7.42
N SER A 210 20.77 -6.07 -7.78
CA SER A 210 21.21 -4.99 -6.89
C SER A 210 20.40 -4.97 -5.61
N LYS A 211 19.08 -5.02 -5.70
CA LYS A 211 18.17 -5.04 -4.55
C LYS A 211 18.41 -6.27 -3.64
N ARG A 212 18.65 -7.44 -4.23
CA ARG A 212 19.04 -8.64 -3.46
C ARG A 212 20.36 -8.42 -2.69
N ALA A 213 21.35 -7.76 -3.32
CA ALA A 213 22.62 -7.46 -2.69
C ALA A 213 22.46 -6.53 -1.49
N ASP A 214 21.59 -5.51 -1.58
CA ASP A 214 21.28 -4.61 -0.47
C ASP A 214 20.73 -5.37 0.75
N HIS A 215 20.05 -6.50 0.51
CA HIS A 215 19.50 -7.38 1.54
C HIS A 215 20.34 -8.63 1.84
N GLY A 216 21.65 -8.60 1.53
CA GLY A 216 22.59 -9.68 1.86
C GLY A 216 22.77 -10.75 0.77
N GLY A 217 22.32 -10.48 -0.47
CA GLY A 217 22.68 -11.25 -1.68
C GLY A 217 22.08 -12.65 -1.83
N SER A 218 21.15 -13.07 -0.95
CA SER A 218 20.54 -14.40 -1.03
C SER A 218 19.55 -14.50 -2.18
N ASP A 219 19.65 -15.57 -2.97
CA ASP A 219 18.64 -15.88 -3.98
C ASP A 219 17.32 -16.31 -3.32
N PRO A 220 16.18 -15.94 -3.92
CA PRO A 220 14.89 -16.39 -3.42
C PRO A 220 14.71 -17.90 -3.64
N TYR A 221 13.88 -18.51 -2.82
CA TYR A 221 13.48 -19.90 -3.00
C TYR A 221 12.80 -20.11 -4.38
N TRP A 222 11.99 -19.13 -4.79
CA TRP A 222 11.46 -18.99 -6.14
C TRP A 222 11.04 -17.54 -6.42
N THR A 223 10.97 -17.22 -7.72
CA THR A 223 10.40 -15.99 -8.25
C THR A 223 9.15 -16.32 -9.05
N VAL A 224 7.99 -15.73 -8.73
CA VAL A 224 6.76 -15.88 -9.52
C VAL A 224 6.69 -14.78 -10.57
N ILE A 225 6.28 -15.14 -11.76
CA ILE A 225 6.02 -14.19 -12.85
C ILE A 225 4.58 -14.34 -13.32
N ASP A 226 3.95 -13.24 -13.74
CA ASP A 226 2.64 -13.31 -14.38
C ASP A 226 2.66 -14.30 -15.56
N ARG A 227 1.71 -15.26 -15.54
CA ARG A 227 1.67 -16.32 -16.55
C ARG A 227 1.45 -15.76 -17.95
N LYS A 228 0.56 -14.78 -18.11
CA LYS A 228 0.23 -14.20 -19.39
C LYS A 228 1.46 -13.56 -20.01
N ALA A 229 2.15 -12.68 -19.28
CA ALA A 229 3.39 -12.06 -19.73
C ALA A 229 4.50 -13.08 -19.96
N ALA A 230 4.54 -14.19 -19.19
CA ALA A 230 5.56 -15.20 -19.28
C ALA A 230 5.43 -16.10 -20.52
N GLU A 231 4.21 -16.44 -20.93
CA GLU A 231 3.92 -17.44 -21.96
C GLU A 231 3.56 -16.81 -23.33
N GLU A 232 2.86 -15.66 -23.32
CA GLU A 232 2.44 -15.00 -24.55
C GLU A 232 3.64 -14.37 -25.28
N PRO A 233 3.82 -14.66 -26.58
CA PRO A 233 4.82 -13.98 -27.38
C PRO A 233 4.51 -12.49 -27.50
N SER A 234 5.41 -11.67 -27.05
CA SER A 234 5.33 -10.20 -27.13
C SER A 234 6.63 -9.63 -27.70
N VAL A 235 6.62 -8.35 -28.07
CA VAL A 235 7.85 -7.66 -28.41
C VAL A 235 8.54 -7.20 -27.12
N VAL A 236 9.58 -7.90 -26.75
CA VAL A 236 10.39 -7.62 -25.55
C VAL A 236 11.78 -7.19 -26.00
N GLY A 237 12.18 -5.96 -25.67
CA GLY A 237 13.46 -5.41 -26.08
C GLY A 237 13.68 -5.42 -27.62
N GLY A 238 12.62 -5.21 -28.41
CA GLY A 238 12.66 -5.19 -29.86
C GLY A 238 12.62 -6.59 -30.54
N THR A 239 12.55 -7.68 -29.77
CA THR A 239 12.49 -9.05 -30.28
C THR A 239 11.18 -9.73 -29.90
N ARG A 240 10.59 -10.50 -30.83
CA ARG A 240 9.40 -11.30 -30.56
C ARG A 240 9.78 -12.52 -29.73
N THR A 241 9.52 -12.47 -28.44
CA THR A 241 9.87 -13.50 -27.45
C THR A 241 8.92 -13.41 -26.26
N SER A 242 9.15 -14.17 -25.18
CA SER A 242 8.39 -14.02 -23.94
C SER A 242 9.27 -13.44 -22.83
N TRP A 243 8.64 -12.70 -21.91
CA TRP A 243 9.36 -12.13 -20.77
C TRP A 243 10.10 -13.18 -19.95
N LYS A 244 9.51 -14.33 -19.69
CA LYS A 244 10.17 -15.41 -18.95
C LYS A 244 11.49 -15.82 -19.62
N ARG A 245 11.48 -16.05 -20.93
CA ARG A 245 12.70 -16.46 -21.66
C ARG A 245 13.78 -15.40 -21.62
N GLU A 246 13.42 -14.13 -21.76
CA GLU A 246 14.40 -13.04 -21.72
C GLU A 246 14.97 -12.82 -20.32
N LEU A 247 14.15 -12.92 -19.26
CA LEU A 247 14.61 -12.86 -17.88
C LEU A 247 15.53 -14.04 -17.54
N GLU A 248 15.23 -15.26 -18.03
CA GLU A 248 16.11 -16.43 -17.87
C GLU A 248 17.46 -16.22 -18.57
N ARG A 249 17.45 -15.68 -19.81
CA ARG A 249 18.67 -15.31 -20.54
C ARG A 249 19.50 -14.24 -19.82
N ALA A 250 18.83 -13.28 -19.17
CA ALA A 250 19.48 -12.25 -18.36
C ALA A 250 19.97 -12.78 -17.00
N GLY A 251 19.66 -14.04 -16.66
CA GLY A 251 20.23 -14.75 -15.52
C GLY A 251 19.33 -14.87 -14.29
N LEU A 252 18.02 -14.66 -14.42
CA LEU A 252 17.07 -15.09 -13.38
C LEU A 252 16.85 -16.60 -13.46
N ARG A 253 16.73 -17.23 -12.30
CA ARG A 253 16.54 -18.68 -12.17
C ARG A 253 15.35 -19.00 -11.30
N ASN A 254 14.90 -20.25 -11.37
CA ASN A 254 13.82 -20.79 -10.52
C ASN A 254 12.51 -20.01 -10.61
N MET A 255 12.18 -19.52 -11.82
CA MET A 255 10.94 -18.82 -12.07
C MET A 255 9.74 -19.79 -12.13
N LYS A 256 8.65 -19.38 -11.51
CA LYS A 256 7.36 -20.08 -11.46
C LYS A 256 6.29 -19.20 -12.08
N LEU A 257 5.25 -19.81 -12.64
CA LEU A 257 4.13 -19.09 -13.22
C LEU A 257 3.05 -18.82 -12.18
N SER A 258 2.40 -17.66 -12.28
CA SER A 258 1.20 -17.34 -11.52
C SER A 258 0.04 -18.25 -11.94
N ASP A 259 -1.02 -18.29 -11.15
CA ASP A 259 -2.26 -18.94 -11.53
C ASP A 259 -3.10 -18.05 -12.44
N SER A 260 -3.56 -18.61 -13.55
CA SER A 260 -4.47 -17.95 -14.49
C SER A 260 -5.77 -18.72 -14.69
N SER A 261 -6.07 -19.67 -13.80
CA SER A 261 -7.33 -20.41 -13.86
C SER A 261 -8.53 -19.47 -13.62
N PRO A 262 -9.70 -19.76 -14.21
CA PRO A 262 -10.89 -18.97 -13.94
C PRO A 262 -11.17 -18.85 -12.43
N GLY A 263 -11.45 -17.64 -11.95
CA GLY A 263 -11.68 -17.36 -10.53
C GLY A 263 -10.42 -17.28 -9.64
N SER A 264 -9.20 -17.47 -10.20
CA SER A 264 -7.96 -17.38 -9.42
C SER A 264 -7.80 -16.04 -8.73
N VAL A 265 -8.18 -14.93 -9.36
CA VAL A 265 -8.09 -13.59 -8.78
C VAL A 265 -8.91 -13.50 -7.48
N GLY A 266 -10.18 -13.94 -7.51
CA GLY A 266 -11.04 -13.93 -6.32
C GLY A 266 -10.53 -14.86 -5.21
N ILE A 267 -9.97 -16.02 -5.57
CA ILE A 267 -9.34 -16.95 -4.62
C ILE A 267 -8.11 -16.27 -3.98
N GLY A 268 -7.25 -15.71 -4.81
CA GLY A 268 -6.03 -15.03 -4.34
C GLY A 268 -6.31 -13.84 -3.45
N VAL A 269 -7.30 -13.00 -3.81
CA VAL A 269 -7.74 -11.90 -2.96
C VAL A 269 -8.22 -12.40 -1.59
N ARG A 270 -9.00 -13.47 -1.51
CA ARG A 270 -9.44 -14.04 -0.24
C ARG A 270 -8.27 -14.56 0.61
N ILE A 271 -7.26 -15.18 -0.01
CA ILE A 271 -6.04 -15.63 0.68
C ILE A 271 -5.30 -14.43 1.29
N VAL A 272 -5.13 -13.37 0.51
CA VAL A 272 -4.47 -12.14 0.98
C VAL A 272 -5.27 -11.50 2.13
N LYS A 273 -6.58 -11.33 1.98
CA LYS A 273 -7.46 -10.79 3.03
C LYS A 273 -7.29 -11.53 4.34
N LYS A 274 -7.37 -12.86 4.31
CA LYS A 274 -7.17 -13.68 5.50
C LYS A 274 -5.79 -13.45 6.13
N GLY A 275 -4.76 -13.23 5.34
CA GLY A 275 -3.42 -12.92 5.85
C GLY A 275 -3.27 -11.51 6.43
N LEU A 276 -4.10 -10.56 5.99
CA LEU A 276 -4.14 -9.20 6.50
C LEU A 276 -4.91 -9.07 7.81
N GLU A 277 -5.91 -9.94 8.03
CA GLU A 277 -6.67 -9.97 9.28
C GLU A 277 -5.79 -10.44 10.43
N PRO A 278 -5.81 -9.75 11.60
CA PRO A 278 -5.13 -10.23 12.80
C PRO A 278 -5.76 -11.54 13.29
N GLU A 279 -4.92 -12.54 13.53
CA GLU A 279 -5.30 -13.81 14.17
C GLU A 279 -4.53 -13.96 15.49
N TYR A 280 -5.13 -14.63 16.48
CA TYR A 280 -4.49 -14.83 17.78
C TYR A 280 -3.23 -15.70 17.64
N ASP A 281 -2.11 -15.10 18.00
CA ASP A 281 -0.82 -15.77 18.07
C ASP A 281 -0.56 -16.27 19.50
N ALA A 282 -0.54 -17.60 19.67
CA ALA A 282 -0.36 -18.19 20.98
C ALA A 282 1.04 -17.96 21.58
N PHE A 283 2.04 -17.69 20.75
CA PHE A 283 3.41 -17.43 21.19
C PHE A 283 3.56 -15.98 21.67
N GLU A 284 3.08 -15.03 20.87
CA GLU A 284 3.09 -13.60 21.19
C GLU A 284 1.96 -13.19 22.14
N LYS A 285 0.96 -14.07 22.35
CA LYS A 285 -0.23 -13.84 23.19
C LYS A 285 -1.03 -12.58 22.81
N ARG A 286 -1.08 -12.26 21.53
CA ARG A 286 -1.83 -11.13 20.96
C ARG A 286 -2.28 -11.44 19.55
N ASP A 287 -3.23 -10.65 19.05
CA ASP A 287 -3.67 -10.76 17.66
C ASP A 287 -2.65 -10.10 16.74
N ILE A 288 -2.16 -10.85 15.75
CA ILE A 288 -1.14 -10.38 14.79
C ILE A 288 -1.52 -10.87 13.39
N PRO A 289 -1.48 -10.00 12.37
CA PRO A 289 -1.65 -10.43 10.99
C PRO A 289 -0.47 -11.28 10.52
N SER A 290 -0.74 -12.18 9.59
CA SER A 290 0.30 -13.02 9.01
C SER A 290 1.00 -12.36 7.81
N ILE A 291 0.46 -11.26 7.27
CA ILE A 291 1.05 -10.42 6.23
C ILE A 291 1.45 -9.08 6.84
N MET A 292 2.73 -8.75 6.75
CA MET A 292 3.33 -7.53 7.29
C MET A 292 4.09 -6.78 6.20
N PHE A 293 4.11 -5.46 6.27
CA PHE A 293 4.80 -4.58 5.32
C PHE A 293 5.83 -3.71 6.02
N PHE A 294 7.00 -3.58 5.42
CA PHE A 294 7.99 -2.60 5.86
C PHE A 294 7.51 -1.20 5.51
N ARG A 295 7.34 -0.37 6.54
CA ARG A 295 6.78 0.98 6.42
C ARG A 295 7.61 1.86 5.50
N GLY A 296 8.92 1.87 5.67
CA GLY A 296 9.83 2.69 4.88
C GLY A 296 9.98 2.19 3.45
N ALA A 297 10.42 0.93 3.26
CA ALA A 297 10.71 0.40 1.93
C ALA A 297 9.46 0.23 1.06
N CYS A 298 8.37 -0.33 1.62
CA CYS A 298 7.13 -0.55 0.88
C CYS A 298 6.20 0.69 0.84
N GLY A 299 6.47 1.71 1.67
CA GLY A 299 5.75 2.98 1.67
C GLY A 299 6.18 3.96 0.59
N LYS A 300 7.35 3.74 -0.02
CA LYS A 300 7.85 4.61 -1.10
C LYS A 300 6.91 4.60 -2.30
N ILE A 301 6.67 5.79 -2.85
CA ILE A 301 5.85 5.97 -4.04
C ILE A 301 6.76 6.45 -5.17
N GLU A 302 6.72 5.75 -6.30
CA GLU A 302 7.36 6.17 -7.53
C GLU A 302 6.31 6.66 -8.53
N VAL A 303 6.59 7.73 -9.23
CA VAL A 303 5.68 8.31 -10.21
C VAL A 303 6.12 7.92 -11.61
N GLY A 304 5.24 7.25 -12.34
CA GLY A 304 5.45 6.87 -13.74
C GLY A 304 5.40 8.06 -14.69
N ARG A 305 5.68 7.80 -15.97
CA ARG A 305 5.76 8.85 -17.02
C ARG A 305 4.46 9.60 -17.26
N GLN A 306 3.32 8.97 -17.02
CA GLN A 306 1.98 9.58 -17.22
C GLN A 306 1.34 9.99 -15.88
N GLY A 307 2.12 10.04 -14.80
CA GLY A 307 1.65 10.43 -13.47
C GLY A 307 1.06 9.29 -12.65
N GLU A 308 1.16 8.04 -13.12
CA GLU A 308 0.73 6.87 -12.34
C GLU A 308 1.61 6.74 -11.09
N LYS A 309 0.99 6.40 -9.98
CA LYS A 309 1.68 6.16 -8.71
C LYS A 309 1.88 4.67 -8.48
N TYR A 310 3.13 4.28 -8.32
CA TYR A 310 3.55 2.92 -8.00
C TYR A 310 4.05 2.86 -6.56
N GLY A 311 3.69 1.82 -5.85
CA GLY A 311 4.10 1.59 -4.48
C GLY A 311 3.22 0.53 -3.83
N LEU A 312 3.81 -0.45 -3.15
CA LEU A 312 3.08 -1.61 -2.65
C LEU A 312 1.97 -1.19 -1.66
N ILE A 313 2.32 -0.45 -0.61
CA ILE A 313 1.33 0.01 0.37
C ILE A 313 0.30 0.93 -0.29
N HIS A 314 0.75 1.86 -1.15
CA HIS A 314 -0.12 2.79 -1.85
C HIS A 314 -1.16 2.05 -2.71
N GLN A 315 -0.72 1.12 -3.55
CA GLN A 315 -1.60 0.37 -4.45
C GLN A 315 -2.48 -0.63 -3.70
N MET A 316 -1.97 -1.30 -2.66
CA MET A 316 -2.76 -2.20 -1.82
C MET A 316 -3.96 -1.52 -1.16
N ARG A 317 -3.81 -0.28 -0.73
CA ARG A 317 -4.89 0.52 -0.14
C ARG A 317 -5.93 1.01 -1.15
N ARG A 318 -5.62 0.96 -2.46
CA ARG A 318 -6.43 1.59 -3.53
C ARG A 318 -6.94 0.65 -4.60
N VAL A 319 -6.38 -0.54 -4.73
CA VAL A 319 -6.85 -1.49 -5.74
C VAL A 319 -8.31 -1.86 -5.50
N GLN A 320 -9.13 -1.75 -6.54
CA GLN A 320 -10.58 -1.93 -6.46
C GLN A 320 -11.05 -3.09 -7.33
N TRP A 321 -12.20 -3.66 -6.97
CA TRP A 321 -12.94 -4.55 -7.84
C TRP A 321 -13.47 -3.82 -9.07
N ASP A 322 -13.47 -4.49 -10.21
CA ASP A 322 -14.07 -3.99 -11.43
C ASP A 322 -15.57 -4.27 -11.44
N ASP A 323 -16.35 -3.31 -10.95
CA ASP A 323 -17.82 -3.41 -10.85
C ASP A 323 -18.52 -3.34 -12.22
N SER A 324 -17.85 -2.89 -13.28
CA SER A 324 -18.43 -2.82 -14.63
C SER A 324 -18.86 -4.18 -15.16
N VAL A 325 -18.31 -5.25 -14.61
CA VAL A 325 -18.59 -6.64 -15.00
C VAL A 325 -19.83 -7.24 -14.28
N ARG A 326 -20.29 -6.63 -13.17
CA ARG A 326 -21.44 -7.14 -12.38
C ARG A 326 -22.79 -7.08 -13.13
N TYR A 327 -22.92 -6.24 -14.13
CA TYR A 327 -24.16 -6.06 -14.88
C TYR A 327 -24.35 -7.00 -16.09
N SER A 328 -23.37 -7.82 -16.40
CA SER A 328 -23.50 -8.82 -17.47
C SER A 328 -24.07 -10.13 -16.92
N ILE A 329 -25.39 -10.33 -17.09
CA ILE A 329 -26.13 -11.50 -16.63
C ILE A 329 -25.64 -12.84 -17.26
N TYR A 330 -24.78 -12.77 -18.28
CA TYR A 330 -24.33 -13.93 -19.06
C TYR A 330 -22.91 -14.44 -18.76
N GLU A 331 -22.11 -13.76 -17.93
CA GLU A 331 -20.73 -14.17 -17.67
C GLU A 331 -20.39 -14.25 -16.18
N LYS A 332 -20.92 -15.27 -15.50
CA LYS A 332 -20.55 -15.59 -14.09
C LYS A 332 -19.03 -15.79 -13.87
N SER A 333 -18.25 -16.01 -14.95
CA SER A 333 -16.80 -16.25 -14.87
C SER A 333 -15.94 -15.00 -14.92
N ARG A 334 -16.51 -13.82 -15.22
CA ARG A 334 -15.78 -12.54 -15.27
C ARG A 334 -15.94 -11.66 -14.03
N ALA A 335 -16.73 -12.09 -13.06
CA ALA A 335 -17.11 -11.30 -11.88
C ALA A 335 -15.95 -10.98 -10.91
N ASP A 336 -14.81 -11.64 -11.04
CA ASP A 336 -13.67 -11.49 -10.14
C ASP A 336 -12.49 -10.83 -10.86
N ARG A 337 -12.63 -9.57 -11.23
CA ARG A 337 -11.54 -8.77 -11.81
C ARG A 337 -11.22 -7.57 -10.92
N LEU A 338 -9.94 -7.28 -10.79
CA LEU A 338 -9.47 -6.00 -10.25
C LEU A 338 -9.37 -4.98 -11.39
N LYS A 339 -9.62 -3.71 -11.07
CA LYS A 339 -9.38 -2.60 -12.01
C LYS A 339 -7.90 -2.58 -12.40
N GLU A 340 -7.62 -2.15 -13.64
CA GLU A 340 -6.24 -2.06 -14.15
C GLU A 340 -5.37 -1.04 -13.36
N VAL A 341 -6.02 -0.09 -12.69
CA VAL A 341 -5.34 0.95 -11.92
C VAL A 341 -4.97 0.43 -10.53
N ASN A 342 -3.76 0.73 -10.07
CA ASN A 342 -3.24 0.37 -8.74
C ASN A 342 -3.15 -1.15 -8.47
N ARG A 343 -2.95 -1.99 -9.49
CA ARG A 343 -2.96 -3.44 -9.29
C ARG A 343 -1.62 -4.15 -9.45
N ASP A 344 -0.60 -3.50 -10.00
CA ASP A 344 0.66 -4.17 -10.37
C ASP A 344 1.38 -4.80 -9.16
N HIS A 345 1.58 -4.04 -8.09
CA HIS A 345 2.16 -4.58 -6.85
C HIS A 345 1.19 -5.51 -6.08
N PRO A 346 -0.11 -5.19 -5.95
CA PRO A 346 -1.09 -6.14 -5.41
C PRO A 346 -1.15 -7.47 -6.14
N ASP A 347 -1.02 -7.50 -7.46
CA ASP A 347 -0.95 -8.74 -8.23
C ASP A 347 0.34 -9.53 -7.91
N CYS A 348 1.49 -8.85 -7.82
CA CYS A 348 2.74 -9.49 -7.38
C CYS A 348 2.58 -10.13 -5.98
N LEU A 349 2.03 -9.40 -5.02
CA LEU A 349 1.75 -9.92 -3.68
C LEU A 349 0.81 -11.12 -3.74
N ARG A 350 -0.29 -11.02 -4.46
CA ARG A 350 -1.27 -12.09 -4.65
C ARG A 350 -0.64 -13.34 -5.24
N TYR A 351 0.24 -13.24 -6.23
CA TYR A 351 0.95 -14.38 -6.81
C TYR A 351 1.82 -15.11 -5.79
N ILE A 352 2.49 -14.38 -4.89
CA ILE A 352 3.26 -14.98 -3.79
C ILE A 352 2.32 -15.75 -2.86
N GLU A 353 1.26 -15.12 -2.38
CA GLU A 353 0.34 -15.70 -1.40
C GLU A 353 -0.42 -16.92 -1.95
N GLU A 354 -0.90 -16.86 -3.19
CA GLU A 354 -1.54 -17.99 -3.86
C GLU A 354 -0.60 -19.21 -3.96
N ARG A 355 0.65 -18.95 -4.29
CA ARG A 355 1.62 -20.01 -4.41
C ARG A 355 2.00 -20.61 -3.06
N LEU A 356 2.18 -19.80 -2.04
CA LEU A 356 2.43 -20.25 -0.66
C LEU A 356 1.26 -21.10 -0.13
N ALA A 357 0.03 -20.67 -0.36
CA ALA A 357 -1.16 -21.41 0.05
C ALA A 357 -1.25 -22.80 -0.59
N ARG A 358 -0.85 -22.94 -1.85
CA ARG A 358 -0.82 -24.23 -2.56
C ARG A 358 0.27 -25.17 -2.07
N GLN A 359 1.40 -24.64 -1.64
CA GLN A 359 2.53 -25.44 -1.17
C GLN A 359 2.36 -25.99 0.25
N GLY A 360 1.31 -25.57 0.96
CA GLY A 360 0.99 -26.05 2.30
C GLY A 360 2.14 -25.89 3.29
N ARG A 361 2.34 -24.71 3.85
CA ARG A 361 3.39 -24.28 4.79
C ARG A 361 4.76 -24.02 4.13
N ALA A 362 4.99 -22.78 3.78
CA ALA A 362 6.26 -22.22 3.33
C ALA A 362 7.48 -22.52 4.22
N TYR A 363 7.21 -22.94 5.45
CA TYR A 363 8.21 -23.13 6.51
C TYR A 363 8.86 -24.53 6.56
N VAL A 364 8.19 -25.59 6.16
CA VAL A 364 8.72 -26.96 6.35
C VAL A 364 9.98 -27.22 5.50
N GLU A 365 10.09 -26.60 4.34
CA GLU A 365 11.25 -26.81 3.45
C GLU A 365 12.52 -26.05 3.87
N SER A 366 12.41 -24.91 4.56
CA SER A 366 13.59 -24.19 5.03
C SER A 366 14.30 -24.91 6.19
N THR A 367 13.54 -25.57 7.07
CA THR A 367 14.10 -26.40 8.14
C THR A 367 14.77 -27.66 7.61
N ASP A 368 14.25 -28.25 6.54
CA ASP A 368 14.86 -29.44 5.94
C ASP A 368 16.12 -29.09 5.14
N ARG A 369 16.17 -27.91 4.51
CA ARG A 369 17.37 -27.40 3.85
C ARG A 369 18.46 -27.08 4.87
N PHE A 370 18.12 -26.40 5.95
CA PHE A 370 19.03 -26.10 7.06
C PHE A 370 19.54 -27.38 7.76
N ARG A 371 18.67 -28.37 7.97
CA ARG A 371 19.07 -29.68 8.51
C ARG A 371 19.96 -30.45 7.53
N ARG A 372 19.74 -30.37 6.23
CA ARG A 372 20.63 -30.94 5.20
C ARG A 372 21.98 -30.23 5.19
N ASP A 373 22.02 -28.91 5.18
CA ASP A 373 23.26 -28.13 5.18
C ASP A 373 24.11 -28.35 6.44
N ILE A 374 23.46 -28.48 7.63
CA ILE A 374 24.15 -28.88 8.87
C ILE A 374 24.63 -30.32 8.80
N ARG A 375 23.85 -31.25 8.23
CA ARG A 375 24.25 -32.63 8.07
C ARG A 375 25.42 -32.77 7.10
N ASP A 376 25.38 -32.04 6.00
CA ASP A 376 26.44 -32.01 4.99
C ASP A 376 27.71 -31.32 5.50
N SER A 377 27.60 -30.26 6.30
CA SER A 377 28.74 -29.63 6.96
C SER A 377 29.41 -30.57 7.96
N LYS A 378 28.62 -31.24 8.83
CA LYS A 378 29.13 -32.24 9.78
C LYS A 378 29.77 -33.44 9.07
N GLN A 379 29.24 -33.88 7.92
CA GLN A 379 29.86 -34.95 7.14
C GLN A 379 31.18 -34.52 6.47
N ARG A 380 31.27 -33.25 6.03
CA ARG A 380 32.53 -32.70 5.48
C ARG A 380 33.60 -32.55 6.54
N ASP A 381 33.23 -32.15 7.76
CA ASP A 381 34.16 -32.02 8.88
C ASP A 381 34.61 -33.40 9.39
N HIS A 382 33.71 -34.40 9.39
CA HIS A 382 34.07 -35.79 9.72
C HIS A 382 35.01 -36.43 8.69
N ARG A 383 34.82 -36.17 7.38
CA ARG A 383 35.73 -36.62 6.33
C ARG A 383 37.09 -35.92 6.38
N ARG A 384 37.16 -34.64 6.77
CA ARG A 384 38.43 -33.92 7.03
C ARG A 384 39.16 -34.43 8.26
N GLY A 385 38.45 -34.83 9.31
CA GLY A 385 39.04 -35.45 10.52
C GLY A 385 39.64 -36.82 10.29
N ILE A 386 39.07 -37.63 9.40
CA ILE A 386 39.57 -38.99 9.10
C ILE A 386 40.85 -38.94 8.20
N VAL A 387 41.02 -37.90 7.41
CA VAL A 387 42.24 -37.73 6.54
C VAL A 387 43.48 -37.29 7.35
N GLN A 388 43.30 -36.74 8.57
CA GLN A 388 44.43 -36.34 9.44
C GLN A 388 44.93 -37.46 10.37
N SER A 389 44.25 -38.60 10.44
CA SER A 389 44.63 -39.71 11.36
C SER A 389 45.30 -40.92 10.65
N THR A 390 45.53 -40.87 9.34
CA THR A 390 46.20 -41.96 8.63
C THR A 390 47.58 -41.56 8.07
N GLY A 391 48.35 -40.79 8.82
CA GLY A 391 49.72 -40.46 8.56
C GLY A 391 50.64 -40.98 9.66
N TYR A 392 50.75 -42.33 9.79
CA TYR A 392 51.93 -43.07 10.21
C TYR A 392 51.71 -44.53 9.86
#